data_f9d52c6fa9b11e609c57dcd07e4ab43d
#
_entry.id   f9d52c6fa9b11e609c57dcd07e4ab43d
#
_cell.length_a   1.000
_cell.length_b   1.000
_cell.length_c   1.000
_cell.angle_alpha   90.00
_cell.angle_beta   90.00
_cell.angle_gamma   90.00
#
_symmetry.space_group_name_H-M   'P 1'
#
loop_
_entity.id
_entity.type
_entity.pdbx_description
1 polymer ?
#
loop_
_entity_poly.entity_id
_entity_poly.type
_entity_poly.pdbx_seq_one_letter_code
_entity_poly.pdbx_strand_id
1 'polypeptide(L)'
;MFNLNQSVSSKITLEVIGTDGLVNKSLVFNNIMTNYGLDSWTKGDLGSYLAIGSGSKEELATVTDLAAYVISSAGVATSYATNFIDTPNNVMRSDLILNVVFPIETAAVNYSEMGIHNNNKDALQTYARLRDGVGAATSVSVQVGEQVRVTYVVQFSIPLSTVSTELIADVATTITTVPNFSGSSREVRLPATDAEYIRFWAAGQAIPKVGISPTGGVVSPRAATVNNGLYKLVVNKTELNLTGGIALVKLGDSSSNISIMCHFDPPIPKIATTTMDITC
;
A
#
# COMPACT_ATOMS: atom_id res chain seq x y z
N MET A 1 7.82 16.94 -8.39
CA MET A 1 7.12 15.96 -7.49
C MET A 1 7.10 14.63 -8.22
N PHE A 2 7.73 13.61 -7.67
CA PHE A 2 7.73 12.30 -8.31
C PHE A 2 6.38 11.63 -8.06
N ASN A 3 5.66 11.28 -9.11
CA ASN A 3 4.38 10.59 -8.97
C ASN A 3 4.61 9.10 -9.22
N LEU A 4 4.58 8.30 -8.16
CA LEU A 4 4.81 6.86 -8.21
C LEU A 4 3.62 6.07 -8.74
N ASN A 5 2.54 6.67 -9.13
CA ASN A 5 1.33 6.02 -9.70
C ASN A 5 1.05 4.62 -9.12
N GLN A 6 1.23 4.48 -7.81
CA GLN A 6 0.86 3.25 -7.12
C GLN A 6 -0.66 3.19 -7.04
N SER A 7 -1.22 2.05 -7.35
CA SER A 7 -2.63 1.82 -7.13
C SER A 7 -2.84 0.74 -6.07
N VAL A 8 -3.76 1.00 -5.18
CA VAL A 8 -4.27 0.03 -4.21
C VAL A 8 -5.72 -0.19 -4.53
N SER A 9 -6.07 -1.43 -4.78
CA SER A 9 -7.45 -1.83 -4.95
C SER A 9 -7.76 -2.97 -3.99
N SER A 10 -9.03 -3.21 -3.74
CA SER A 10 -9.44 -4.34 -2.95
C SER A 10 -10.70 -4.97 -3.50
N LYS A 11 -10.85 -6.24 -3.20
CA LYS A 11 -12.07 -6.99 -3.45
C LYS A 11 -12.46 -7.74 -2.19
N ILE A 12 -13.66 -7.51 -1.75
CA ILE A 12 -14.22 -8.16 -0.56
C ILE A 12 -15.33 -9.10 -1.02
N THR A 13 -15.26 -10.35 -0.58
CA THR A 13 -16.36 -11.31 -0.71
C THR A 13 -16.85 -11.62 0.69
N LEU A 14 -18.08 -11.22 1.00
CA LEU A 14 -18.78 -11.56 2.24
C LEU A 14 -19.82 -12.64 1.95
N GLU A 15 -19.78 -13.70 2.74
CA GLU A 15 -20.72 -14.82 2.63
C GLU A 15 -21.41 -15.06 3.96
N VAL A 16 -22.70 -15.32 3.92
CA VAL A 16 -23.47 -15.83 5.07
C VAL A 16 -23.60 -17.32 4.90
N ILE A 17 -23.11 -18.07 5.87
CA ILE A 17 -23.15 -19.53 5.92
C ILE A 17 -24.31 -19.94 6.78
N GLY A 18 -25.21 -20.74 6.23
CA GLY A 18 -26.35 -21.29 6.95
C GLY A 18 -25.96 -22.37 7.96
N THR A 19 -26.93 -22.79 8.77
CA THR A 19 -26.77 -23.87 9.74
C THR A 19 -26.46 -25.23 9.10
N ASP A 20 -26.76 -25.37 7.83
CA ASP A 20 -26.43 -26.53 6.98
C ASP A 20 -25.02 -26.48 6.37
N GLY A 21 -24.27 -25.39 6.62
CA GLY A 21 -22.93 -25.15 6.08
C GLY A 21 -22.92 -24.62 4.64
N LEU A 22 -24.09 -24.36 4.04
CA LEU A 22 -24.18 -23.81 2.69
C LEU A 22 -24.16 -22.28 2.69
N VAL A 23 -23.74 -21.68 1.57
CA VAL A 23 -23.75 -20.23 1.38
C VAL A 23 -25.18 -19.79 1.06
N ASN A 24 -25.81 -19.08 1.99
CA ASN A 24 -27.15 -18.53 1.83
C ASN A 24 -27.16 -17.20 1.07
N LYS A 25 -26.13 -16.40 1.26
CA LYS A 25 -25.99 -15.08 0.63
C LYS A 25 -24.52 -14.76 0.39
N SER A 26 -24.23 -14.10 -0.72
CA SER A 26 -22.89 -13.61 -1.03
C SER A 26 -22.96 -12.19 -1.56
N LEU A 27 -22.07 -11.32 -1.09
CA LEU A 27 -21.86 -9.97 -1.58
C LEU A 27 -20.42 -9.80 -2.03
N VAL A 28 -20.20 -9.07 -3.11
CA VAL A 28 -18.87 -8.72 -3.62
C VAL A 28 -18.81 -7.21 -3.82
N PHE A 29 -17.86 -6.56 -3.17
CA PHE A 29 -17.70 -5.10 -3.20
C PHE A 29 -16.25 -4.70 -2.93
N ASN A 30 -15.96 -3.40 -3.06
CA ASN A 30 -14.63 -2.82 -2.81
C ASN A 30 -14.65 -2.00 -1.52
N ASN A 31 -13.46 -1.59 -1.07
CA ASN A 31 -13.30 -0.65 0.04
C ASN A 31 -12.52 0.60 -0.40
N ILE A 32 -12.34 1.50 0.54
CA ILE A 32 -11.34 2.56 0.47
C ILE A 32 -10.20 2.28 1.44
N MET A 33 -9.00 2.73 1.08
CA MET A 33 -7.86 2.84 1.98
C MET A 33 -8.00 4.13 2.79
N THR A 34 -7.82 4.07 4.10
CA THR A 34 -7.80 5.26 4.95
C THR A 34 -6.41 5.91 4.95
N ASN A 35 -6.32 7.17 5.38
CA ASN A 35 -5.02 7.83 5.57
C ASN A 35 -4.16 7.08 6.59
N TYR A 36 -4.78 6.62 7.68
CA TYR A 36 -4.08 5.78 8.67
C TYR A 36 -3.59 4.46 8.06
N GLY A 37 -4.39 3.85 7.18
CA GLY A 37 -4.00 2.63 6.46
C GLY A 37 -2.79 2.85 5.58
N LEU A 38 -2.76 3.93 4.81
CA LEU A 38 -1.60 4.28 3.99
C LEU A 38 -0.34 4.44 4.85
N ASP A 39 -0.43 5.19 5.95
CA ASP A 39 0.70 5.41 6.86
C ASP A 39 1.16 4.13 7.58
N SER A 40 0.22 3.26 7.96
CA SER A 40 0.54 1.97 8.59
C SER A 40 1.24 1.02 7.64
N TRP A 41 0.78 0.97 6.41
CA TRP A 41 1.33 0.07 5.40
C TRP A 41 2.73 0.47 4.95
N THR A 42 3.05 1.77 4.94
CA THR A 42 4.42 2.25 4.71
C THR A 42 5.39 1.77 5.79
N LYS A 43 4.89 1.50 6.99
CA LYS A 43 5.66 0.97 8.12
C LYS A 43 5.65 -0.56 8.21
N GLY A 44 4.99 -1.23 7.25
CA GLY A 44 4.84 -2.69 7.24
C GLY A 44 3.83 -3.22 8.28
N ASP A 45 2.99 -2.33 8.81
CA ASP A 45 1.97 -2.67 9.80
C ASP A 45 0.65 -2.98 9.09
N LEU A 46 0.53 -4.19 8.58
CA LEU A 46 -0.68 -4.68 7.93
C LEU A 46 -1.66 -5.20 8.98
N GLY A 47 -2.89 -4.70 8.95
CA GLY A 47 -3.94 -5.17 9.85
C GLY A 47 -4.27 -6.63 9.64
N SER A 48 -4.43 -7.34 10.74
CA SER A 48 -4.79 -8.76 10.78
C SER A 48 -6.19 -9.02 11.34
N TYR A 49 -6.89 -7.96 11.73
CA TYR A 49 -8.26 -8.04 12.25
C TYR A 49 -9.24 -7.39 11.27
N LEU A 50 -10.38 -8.02 11.10
CA LEU A 50 -11.51 -7.45 10.40
C LEU A 50 -12.61 -7.13 11.41
N ALA A 51 -13.01 -5.85 11.44
CA ALA A 51 -14.18 -5.39 12.19
C ALA A 51 -15.40 -5.35 11.26
N ILE A 52 -16.56 -5.67 11.80
CA ILE A 52 -17.84 -5.57 11.10
C ILE A 52 -18.84 -4.81 11.98
N GLY A 53 -19.71 -4.00 11.37
CA GLY A 53 -20.62 -3.12 12.06
C GLY A 53 -21.99 -3.03 11.39
N SER A 54 -22.94 -2.45 12.14
CA SER A 54 -24.34 -2.25 11.72
C SER A 54 -24.64 -0.80 11.35
N GLY A 55 -23.64 0.07 11.34
CA GLY A 55 -23.76 1.48 11.00
C GLY A 55 -23.43 1.80 9.55
N SER A 56 -23.27 3.09 9.27
CA SER A 56 -22.87 3.56 7.95
C SER A 56 -22.28 4.97 8.05
N LYS A 57 -21.03 5.12 7.61
CA LYS A 57 -20.38 6.43 7.39
C LYS A 57 -20.17 6.67 5.91
N GLU A 58 -19.92 7.89 5.52
CA GLU A 58 -19.43 8.19 4.19
C GLU A 58 -18.04 7.55 4.00
N GLU A 59 -17.78 7.00 2.82
CA GLU A 59 -16.49 6.37 2.48
C GLU A 59 -15.46 7.45 2.17
N LEU A 60 -14.80 7.95 3.23
CA LEU A 60 -13.74 8.96 3.16
C LEU A 60 -12.43 8.39 3.71
N ALA A 61 -11.32 8.82 3.12
CA ALA A 61 -9.98 8.41 3.59
C ALA A 61 -9.69 8.84 5.05
N THR A 62 -10.46 9.76 5.60
CA THR A 62 -10.36 10.24 6.99
C THR A 62 -11.14 9.41 8.01
N VAL A 63 -11.84 8.34 7.57
CA VAL A 63 -12.57 7.46 8.49
C VAL A 63 -11.57 6.69 9.36
N THR A 64 -11.79 6.69 10.67
CA THR A 64 -10.93 6.04 11.65
C THR A 64 -11.58 4.83 12.32
N ASP A 65 -12.91 4.75 12.33
CA ASP A 65 -13.69 3.75 13.08
C ASP A 65 -14.99 3.42 12.33
N LEU A 66 -15.66 2.33 12.72
CA LEU A 66 -17.01 2.01 12.27
C LEU A 66 -18.04 2.93 12.93
N ALA A 67 -19.14 3.23 12.24
CA ALA A 67 -20.23 4.04 12.79
C ALA A 67 -20.94 3.31 13.95
N ALA A 68 -21.12 2.01 13.82
CA ALA A 68 -21.70 1.14 14.85
C ALA A 68 -20.99 -0.20 14.88
N TYR A 69 -19.85 -0.24 15.58
CA TYR A 69 -19.06 -1.45 15.76
C TYR A 69 -19.88 -2.56 16.44
N VAL A 70 -19.81 -3.78 15.91
CA VAL A 70 -20.43 -4.96 16.50
C VAL A 70 -19.35 -5.94 17.00
N ILE A 71 -18.50 -6.40 16.12
CA ILE A 71 -17.48 -7.42 16.46
C ILE A 71 -16.26 -7.30 15.55
N SER A 72 -15.12 -7.78 16.03
CA SER A 72 -13.95 -8.04 15.18
C SER A 72 -13.45 -9.45 15.37
N SER A 73 -12.85 -10.00 14.32
CA SER A 73 -12.22 -11.32 14.33
C SER A 73 -10.84 -11.24 13.69
N ALA A 74 -9.90 -12.01 14.25
CA ALA A 74 -8.60 -12.16 13.67
C ALA A 74 -8.71 -12.90 12.33
N GLY A 75 -8.09 -12.34 11.31
CA GLY A 75 -7.98 -13.00 10.03
C GLY A 75 -6.79 -13.95 10.00
N VAL A 76 -6.97 -15.08 9.32
CA VAL A 76 -5.84 -15.90 8.92
C VAL A 76 -5.37 -15.39 7.56
N ALA A 77 -4.20 -14.76 7.54
CA ALA A 77 -3.54 -14.43 6.28
C ALA A 77 -3.16 -15.75 5.59
N THR A 78 -3.92 -16.15 4.58
CA THR A 78 -3.75 -17.46 3.93
C THR A 78 -2.80 -17.44 2.75
N SER A 79 -2.51 -16.29 2.20
CA SER A 79 -1.42 -16.13 1.24
C SER A 79 -1.02 -14.67 1.13
N TYR A 80 0.25 -14.43 1.30
CA TYR A 80 0.89 -13.31 0.62
C TYR A 80 1.17 -13.83 -0.78
N ALA A 81 0.43 -13.36 -1.77
CA ALA A 81 0.77 -13.68 -3.14
C ALA A 81 2.17 -13.16 -3.40
N THR A 82 3.01 -14.01 -3.93
CA THR A 82 4.33 -13.61 -4.43
C THR A 82 4.16 -12.46 -5.42
N ASN A 83 5.01 -11.46 -5.30
CA ASN A 83 5.09 -10.40 -6.30
C ASN A 83 5.19 -11.02 -7.69
N PHE A 84 4.29 -10.69 -8.59
CA PHE A 84 4.34 -11.16 -9.96
C PHE A 84 4.26 -9.99 -10.95
N ILE A 85 4.85 -10.20 -12.11
CA ILE A 85 4.80 -9.25 -13.21
C ILE A 85 3.53 -9.56 -14.01
N ASP A 86 2.58 -8.65 -13.97
CA ASP A 86 1.40 -8.67 -14.82
C ASP A 86 1.74 -7.97 -16.15
N THR A 87 2.30 -8.72 -17.08
CA THR A 87 2.75 -8.20 -18.37
C THR A 87 1.62 -7.55 -19.19
N PRO A 88 0.41 -8.11 -19.28
CA PRO A 88 -0.69 -7.48 -19.98
C PRO A 88 -1.02 -6.07 -19.47
N ASN A 89 -0.93 -5.83 -18.17
CA ASN A 89 -1.21 -4.54 -17.56
C ASN A 89 0.04 -3.69 -17.33
N ASN A 90 1.21 -4.21 -17.67
CA ASN A 90 2.51 -3.55 -17.48
C ASN A 90 2.73 -3.08 -16.02
N VAL A 91 2.34 -3.90 -15.06
CA VAL A 91 2.47 -3.62 -13.63
C VAL A 91 3.16 -4.78 -12.90
N MET A 92 3.85 -4.45 -11.84
CA MET A 92 4.15 -5.38 -10.77
C MET A 92 2.95 -5.42 -9.83
N ARG A 93 2.47 -6.60 -9.52
CA ARG A 93 1.29 -6.80 -8.70
C ARG A 93 1.61 -7.66 -7.49
N SER A 94 0.96 -7.37 -6.38
CA SER A 94 0.97 -8.20 -5.20
C SER A 94 -0.40 -8.21 -4.54
N ASP A 95 -0.84 -9.38 -4.12
CA ASP A 95 -2.12 -9.58 -3.47
C ASP A 95 -1.91 -10.05 -2.03
N LEU A 96 -2.55 -9.40 -1.08
CA LEU A 96 -2.72 -9.87 0.28
C LEU A 96 -4.14 -10.45 0.40
N ILE A 97 -4.25 -11.72 0.78
CA ILE A 97 -5.54 -12.39 0.99
C ILE A 97 -5.71 -12.66 2.48
N LEU A 98 -6.74 -12.07 3.06
CA LEU A 98 -7.13 -12.26 4.45
C LEU A 98 -8.47 -13.02 4.48
N ASN A 99 -8.48 -14.21 5.08
CA ASN A 99 -9.71 -14.95 5.32
C ASN A 99 -10.10 -14.82 6.79
N VAL A 100 -11.32 -14.39 7.01
CA VAL A 100 -11.89 -14.16 8.33
C VAL A 100 -13.18 -14.95 8.46
N VAL A 101 -13.32 -15.69 9.54
CA VAL A 101 -14.55 -16.37 9.92
C VAL A 101 -14.99 -15.79 11.25
N PHE A 102 -16.18 -15.21 11.28
CA PHE A 102 -16.76 -14.67 12.50
C PHE A 102 -17.42 -15.80 13.32
N PRO A 103 -17.64 -15.62 14.61
CA PRO A 103 -18.41 -16.58 15.40
C PRO A 103 -19.82 -16.80 14.85
N ILE A 104 -20.43 -17.94 15.19
CA ILE A 104 -21.84 -18.22 14.88
C ILE A 104 -22.71 -17.22 15.66
N GLU A 105 -23.67 -16.61 14.98
CA GLU A 105 -24.54 -15.62 15.58
C GLU A 105 -25.52 -16.25 16.58
N THR A 106 -25.61 -15.66 17.76
CA THR A 106 -26.54 -16.04 18.81
C THR A 106 -27.79 -15.19 18.86
N ALA A 107 -27.80 -14.08 18.14
CA ALA A 107 -28.94 -13.19 17.94
C ALA A 107 -28.94 -12.71 16.48
N ALA A 108 -30.12 -12.43 15.93
CA ALA A 108 -30.20 -11.86 14.57
C ALA A 108 -29.57 -10.47 14.54
N VAL A 109 -28.71 -10.22 13.54
CA VAL A 109 -27.98 -8.97 13.35
C VAL A 109 -27.98 -8.54 11.89
N ASN A 110 -27.93 -7.23 11.65
CA ASN A 110 -27.77 -6.65 10.31
C ASN A 110 -26.40 -5.98 10.21
N TYR A 111 -25.55 -6.46 9.32
CA TYR A 111 -24.26 -5.86 9.04
C TYR A 111 -24.35 -4.96 7.81
N SER A 112 -23.68 -3.81 7.84
CA SER A 112 -23.73 -2.80 6.77
C SER A 112 -22.39 -2.11 6.49
N GLU A 113 -21.39 -2.32 7.35
CA GLU A 113 -20.06 -1.74 7.20
C GLU A 113 -18.97 -2.68 7.72
N MET A 114 -17.72 -2.50 7.25
CA MET A 114 -16.56 -3.23 7.74
C MET A 114 -15.26 -2.47 7.50
N GLY A 115 -14.18 -2.92 8.17
CA GLY A 115 -12.85 -2.36 7.99
C GLY A 115 -11.76 -3.23 8.61
N ILE A 116 -10.56 -3.13 8.06
CA ILE A 116 -9.36 -3.79 8.61
C ILE A 116 -8.71 -2.88 9.66
N HIS A 117 -8.21 -3.46 10.73
CA HIS A 117 -7.41 -2.78 11.75
C HIS A 117 -6.29 -3.68 12.28
N ASN A 118 -5.30 -3.06 12.94
CA ASN A 118 -4.26 -3.79 13.65
C ASN A 118 -4.48 -3.63 15.16
N ASN A 119 -5.22 -4.55 15.77
CA ASN A 119 -5.50 -4.62 17.20
C ASN A 119 -6.09 -3.33 17.86
N ASN A 120 -6.46 -2.34 17.05
CA ASN A 120 -7.15 -1.12 17.50
C ASN A 120 -8.29 -0.79 16.54
N LYS A 121 -9.53 -1.09 16.96
CA LYS A 121 -10.75 -0.88 16.16
C LYS A 121 -11.05 0.60 15.84
N ASP A 122 -10.45 1.54 16.58
CA ASP A 122 -10.59 2.98 16.39
C ASP A 122 -9.49 3.56 15.47
N ALA A 123 -8.73 2.68 14.81
CA ALA A 123 -7.69 3.03 13.85
C ALA A 123 -7.78 2.11 12.63
N LEU A 124 -8.86 2.29 11.85
CA LEU A 124 -9.11 1.49 10.66
C LEU A 124 -8.10 1.81 9.56
N GLN A 125 -7.50 0.77 9.00
CA GLN A 125 -6.63 0.86 7.81
C GLN A 125 -7.43 0.90 6.51
N THR A 126 -8.61 0.28 6.51
CA THR A 126 -9.55 0.31 5.39
C THR A 126 -10.96 0.47 5.92
N TYR A 127 -11.85 1.01 5.07
CA TYR A 127 -13.27 1.12 5.36
C TYR A 127 -14.11 0.77 4.15
N ALA A 128 -15.20 0.05 4.35
CA ALA A 128 -16.17 -0.28 3.32
C ALA A 128 -17.59 -0.25 3.87
N ARG A 129 -18.51 0.28 3.06
CA ARG A 129 -19.94 -0.01 3.18
C ARG A 129 -20.25 -1.27 2.40
N LEU A 130 -21.11 -2.13 2.92
CA LEU A 130 -21.60 -3.25 2.15
C LEU A 130 -22.38 -2.75 0.94
N ARG A 131 -22.13 -3.37 -0.20
CA ARG A 131 -22.79 -3.01 -1.47
C ARG A 131 -23.38 -4.24 -2.13
N ASP A 132 -24.49 -4.06 -2.81
CA ASP A 132 -25.11 -5.09 -3.62
C ASP A 132 -24.43 -5.24 -5.01
N GLY A 133 -24.94 -6.14 -5.84
CA GLY A 133 -24.40 -6.42 -7.16
C GLY A 133 -24.44 -5.27 -8.16
N VAL A 134 -25.20 -4.19 -7.86
CA VAL A 134 -25.24 -2.95 -8.66
C VAL A 134 -24.48 -1.79 -7.99
N GLY A 135 -23.82 -2.06 -6.88
CA GLY A 135 -22.97 -1.07 -6.17
C GLY A 135 -23.74 -0.16 -5.22
N ALA A 136 -25.03 -0.38 -5.00
CA ALA A 136 -25.82 0.38 -4.02
C ALA A 136 -25.50 -0.06 -2.60
N ALA A 137 -25.49 0.88 -1.66
CA ALA A 137 -25.29 0.56 -0.25
C ALA A 137 -26.40 -0.37 0.25
N THR A 138 -26.03 -1.42 0.95
CA THR A 138 -26.95 -2.46 1.43
C THR A 138 -26.57 -2.92 2.85
N SER A 139 -27.38 -3.80 3.39
CA SER A 139 -27.07 -4.56 4.59
C SER A 139 -27.29 -6.05 4.38
N VAL A 140 -26.63 -6.86 5.18
CA VAL A 140 -26.83 -8.30 5.22
C VAL A 140 -27.39 -8.69 6.56
N SER A 141 -28.56 -9.34 6.53
CA SER A 141 -29.19 -9.94 7.70
C SER A 141 -28.59 -11.31 7.93
N VAL A 142 -28.14 -11.56 9.13
CA VAL A 142 -27.61 -12.84 9.60
C VAL A 142 -28.47 -13.33 10.73
N GLN A 143 -28.99 -14.54 10.61
CA GLN A 143 -29.93 -15.12 11.58
C GLN A 143 -29.19 -15.90 12.67
N VAL A 144 -29.90 -16.25 13.73
CA VAL A 144 -29.37 -17.12 14.78
C VAL A 144 -28.90 -18.45 14.17
N GLY A 145 -27.71 -18.87 14.50
CA GLY A 145 -27.09 -20.09 13.97
C GLY A 145 -26.34 -19.91 12.67
N GLU A 146 -26.48 -18.79 11.98
CA GLU A 146 -25.68 -18.47 10.79
C GLU A 146 -24.33 -17.88 11.17
N GLN A 147 -23.40 -17.86 10.21
CA GLN A 147 -22.04 -17.39 10.37
C GLN A 147 -21.60 -16.53 9.19
N VAL A 148 -20.82 -15.49 9.45
CA VAL A 148 -20.22 -14.68 8.40
C VAL A 148 -18.81 -15.16 8.11
N ARG A 149 -18.50 -15.35 6.83
CA ARG A 149 -17.17 -15.57 6.29
C ARG A 149 -16.81 -14.43 5.33
N VAL A 150 -15.60 -13.89 5.45
CA VAL A 150 -15.12 -12.84 4.59
C VAL A 150 -13.78 -13.25 4.00
N THR A 151 -13.69 -13.17 2.66
CA THR A 151 -12.42 -13.18 1.94
C THR A 151 -12.11 -11.77 1.49
N TYR A 152 -11.02 -11.22 1.99
CA TYR A 152 -10.60 -9.87 1.73
C TYR A 152 -9.29 -9.90 0.94
N VAL A 153 -9.32 -9.45 -0.30
CA VAL A 153 -8.15 -9.35 -1.17
C VAL A 153 -7.76 -7.89 -1.30
N VAL A 154 -6.56 -7.56 -0.90
CA VAL A 154 -5.96 -6.26 -1.17
C VAL A 154 -4.89 -6.43 -2.22
N GLN A 155 -5.00 -5.66 -3.27
CA GLN A 155 -4.11 -5.70 -4.42
C GLN A 155 -3.32 -4.41 -4.53
N PHE A 156 -2.01 -4.55 -4.54
CA PHE A 156 -1.08 -3.49 -4.91
C PHE A 156 -0.65 -3.65 -6.35
N SER A 157 -0.58 -2.53 -7.06
CA SER A 157 -0.03 -2.50 -8.40
C SER A 157 0.90 -1.31 -8.55
N ILE A 158 2.08 -1.57 -9.09
CA ILE A 158 3.10 -0.56 -9.39
C ILE A 158 3.45 -0.70 -10.86
N PRO A 159 3.37 0.36 -11.69
CA PRO A 159 3.83 0.31 -13.06
C PRO A 159 5.28 -0.20 -13.16
N LEU A 160 5.58 -1.07 -14.12
CA LEU A 160 6.93 -1.61 -14.32
C LEU A 160 7.94 -0.53 -14.74
N SER A 161 7.46 0.54 -15.34
CA SER A 161 8.24 1.75 -15.59
C SER A 161 7.30 2.93 -15.80
N THR A 162 7.65 4.07 -15.24
CA THR A 162 7.02 5.35 -15.55
C THR A 162 8.09 6.35 -15.98
N VAL A 163 7.76 7.19 -16.94
CA VAL A 163 8.64 8.25 -17.40
C VAL A 163 7.87 9.58 -17.30
N SER A 164 8.47 10.55 -16.64
CA SER A 164 7.97 11.92 -16.56
C SER A 164 9.08 12.91 -16.86
N THR A 165 8.73 14.13 -17.21
CA THR A 165 9.67 15.23 -17.36
C THR A 165 9.27 16.36 -16.43
N GLU A 166 10.22 16.80 -15.60
CA GLU A 166 10.02 17.88 -14.64
C GLU A 166 11.13 18.93 -14.75
N LEU A 167 10.82 20.17 -14.39
CA LEU A 167 11.84 21.20 -14.23
C LEU A 167 12.45 21.08 -12.83
N ILE A 168 13.72 20.68 -12.78
CA ILE A 168 14.48 20.59 -11.53
C ILE A 168 15.65 21.56 -11.61
N ALA A 169 15.67 22.55 -10.73
CA ALA A 169 16.65 23.66 -10.79
C ALA A 169 16.75 24.29 -12.21
N ASP A 170 15.58 24.58 -12.80
CA ASP A 170 15.42 25.16 -14.14
C ASP A 170 15.93 24.29 -15.30
N VAL A 171 16.24 23.03 -15.05
CA VAL A 171 16.65 22.06 -16.07
C VAL A 171 15.53 21.05 -16.31
N ALA A 172 15.13 20.88 -17.56
CA ALA A 172 14.20 19.82 -17.93
C ALA A 172 14.86 18.46 -17.68
N THR A 173 14.37 17.72 -16.69
CA THR A 173 14.92 16.45 -16.25
C THR A 173 13.92 15.34 -16.54
N THR A 174 14.35 14.34 -17.29
CA THR A 174 13.58 13.10 -17.48
C THR A 174 13.77 12.19 -16.29
N ILE A 175 12.66 11.79 -15.68
CA ILE A 175 12.63 10.90 -14.51
C ILE A 175 12.08 9.57 -14.95
N THR A 176 12.89 8.53 -14.86
CA THR A 176 12.45 7.15 -15.10
C THR A 176 12.35 6.42 -13.77
N THR A 177 11.14 6.01 -13.42
CA THR A 177 10.87 5.26 -12.17
C THR A 177 10.65 3.80 -12.48
N VAL A 178 11.37 2.92 -11.77
CA VAL A 178 11.32 1.48 -11.95
C VAL A 178 11.18 0.80 -10.58
N PRO A 179 10.17 -0.07 -10.37
CA PRO A 179 10.11 -0.89 -9.19
C PRO A 179 11.20 -1.96 -9.24
N ASN A 180 11.78 -2.24 -8.10
CA ASN A 180 12.71 -3.33 -7.94
C ASN A 180 12.28 -4.22 -6.79
N PHE A 181 12.37 -5.51 -6.98
CA PHE A 181 12.15 -6.51 -5.93
C PHE A 181 13.28 -7.52 -6.00
N SER A 182 13.90 -7.79 -4.88
CA SER A 182 14.90 -8.83 -4.75
C SER A 182 14.34 -10.00 -3.97
N GLY A 183 14.34 -11.17 -4.57
CA GLY A 183 14.09 -12.41 -3.87
C GLY A 183 12.63 -12.82 -3.72
N SER A 184 12.42 -13.88 -2.94
CA SER A 184 11.16 -14.54 -2.66
C SER A 184 10.35 -13.84 -1.55
N SER A 185 10.44 -12.53 -1.43
CA SER A 185 9.70 -11.80 -0.40
C SER A 185 8.20 -11.96 -0.60
N ARG A 186 7.54 -12.45 0.43
CA ARG A 186 6.11 -12.75 0.42
C ARG A 186 5.24 -11.55 0.80
N GLU A 187 5.85 -10.41 1.13
CA GLU A 187 5.13 -9.23 1.60
C GLU A 187 5.42 -8.05 0.69
N VAL A 188 4.36 -7.42 0.17
CA VAL A 188 4.47 -6.09 -0.40
C VAL A 188 4.44 -5.11 0.74
N ARG A 189 5.59 -4.55 1.04
CA ARG A 189 5.69 -3.37 1.90
C ARG A 189 5.96 -2.18 1.01
N LEU A 190 5.32 -1.08 1.31
CA LEU A 190 5.72 0.19 0.73
C LEU A 190 7.19 0.47 1.09
N PRO A 191 7.93 1.27 0.31
CA PRO A 191 9.34 1.54 0.57
C PRO A 191 9.58 1.95 2.02
N ALA A 192 10.55 1.31 2.69
CA ALA A 192 10.93 1.67 4.03
C ALA A 192 11.47 3.11 4.10
N THR A 193 11.17 3.79 5.19
CA THR A 193 11.53 5.20 5.40
C THR A 193 12.89 5.40 6.05
N ASP A 194 13.47 4.33 6.63
CA ASP A 194 14.73 4.42 7.35
C ASP A 194 15.89 4.78 6.42
N ALA A 195 16.82 5.58 6.93
CA ALA A 195 17.96 6.10 6.16
C ALA A 195 18.80 4.98 5.53
N GLU A 196 18.97 3.85 6.20
CA GLU A 196 19.75 2.71 5.71
C GLU A 196 19.20 2.06 4.43
N TYR A 197 17.91 2.24 4.14
CA TYR A 197 17.24 1.72 2.97
C TYR A 197 17.11 2.73 1.82
N ILE A 198 17.57 3.96 2.03
CA ILE A 198 17.59 5.01 1.01
C ILE A 198 19.02 5.16 0.52
N ARG A 199 19.24 5.04 -0.79
CA ARG A 199 20.57 5.14 -1.40
C ARG A 199 20.57 6.09 -2.58
N PHE A 200 21.72 6.71 -2.81
CA PHE A 200 21.98 7.67 -3.85
C PHE A 200 23.20 7.28 -4.67
N TRP A 201 23.17 7.52 -5.96
CA TRP A 201 24.28 7.31 -6.87
C TRP A 201 24.59 8.58 -7.66
N ALA A 202 25.88 8.80 -7.91
CA ALA A 202 26.38 9.89 -8.73
C ALA A 202 26.04 9.71 -10.22
N ALA A 203 26.39 10.70 -11.03
CA ALA A 203 26.29 10.66 -12.49
C ALA A 203 26.96 9.40 -13.10
N GLY A 204 26.47 8.98 -14.26
CA GLY A 204 26.99 7.80 -14.98
C GLY A 204 26.27 6.49 -14.69
N GLN A 205 25.21 6.53 -13.87
CA GLN A 205 24.36 5.35 -13.68
C GLN A 205 23.43 5.12 -14.89
N ALA A 206 23.32 3.88 -15.32
CA ALA A 206 22.34 3.51 -16.33
C ALA A 206 20.91 3.48 -15.72
N ILE A 207 19.91 3.62 -16.58
CA ILE A 207 18.51 3.42 -16.19
C ILE A 207 18.37 2.02 -15.58
N PRO A 208 17.84 1.90 -14.35
CA PRO A 208 17.68 0.62 -13.70
C PRO A 208 16.69 -0.29 -14.46
N LYS A 209 16.87 -1.58 -14.32
CA LYS A 209 15.94 -2.59 -14.85
C LYS A 209 15.13 -3.19 -13.72
N VAL A 210 13.90 -3.58 -14.03
CA VAL A 210 13.02 -4.29 -13.08
C VAL A 210 13.75 -5.52 -12.53
N GLY A 211 13.74 -5.71 -11.22
CA GLY A 211 14.38 -6.84 -10.56
C GLY A 211 15.89 -6.76 -10.41
N ILE A 212 16.54 -5.70 -10.87
CA ILE A 212 18.00 -5.52 -10.76
C ILE A 212 18.32 -4.30 -9.89
N SER A 213 18.90 -4.54 -8.74
CA SER A 213 19.40 -3.48 -7.85
C SER A 213 20.83 -3.11 -8.25
N PRO A 214 21.13 -1.83 -8.50
CA PRO A 214 22.51 -1.41 -8.70
C PRO A 214 23.30 -1.62 -7.41
N THR A 215 24.57 -2.03 -7.56
CA THR A 215 25.47 -2.22 -6.43
C THR A 215 26.04 -0.89 -5.94
N GLY A 216 26.39 -0.82 -4.67
CA GLY A 216 27.00 0.37 -4.07
C GLY A 216 25.97 1.44 -3.75
N GLY A 217 26.34 2.70 -4.00
CA GLY A 217 25.55 3.87 -3.64
C GLY A 217 25.82 4.37 -2.22
N VAL A 218 25.59 5.66 -2.02
CA VAL A 218 25.76 6.33 -0.73
C VAL A 218 24.45 6.21 0.06
N VAL A 219 24.55 5.74 1.29
CA VAL A 219 23.39 5.66 2.21
C VAL A 219 22.90 7.06 2.51
N SER A 220 21.60 7.24 2.61
CA SER A 220 21.00 8.52 2.99
C SER A 220 21.47 8.95 4.38
N PRO A 221 21.81 10.21 4.57
CA PRO A 221 22.11 10.74 5.90
C PRO A 221 20.87 10.84 6.81
N ARG A 222 19.68 10.70 6.24
CA ARG A 222 18.40 10.91 6.94
C ARG A 222 17.35 9.92 6.49
N ALA A 223 16.44 9.61 7.42
CA ALA A 223 15.21 8.91 7.14
C ALA A 223 14.23 9.80 6.35
N ALA A 224 13.38 9.20 5.54
CA ALA A 224 12.23 9.89 4.97
C ALA A 224 11.10 9.99 6.01
N THR A 225 10.25 11.01 5.88
CA THR A 225 8.98 11.10 6.60
C THR A 225 7.85 10.70 5.68
N VAL A 226 6.82 10.08 6.24
CA VAL A 226 5.60 9.71 5.50
C VAL A 226 4.41 10.36 6.15
N ASN A 227 3.55 10.94 5.32
CA ASN A 227 2.27 11.47 5.74
C ASN A 227 1.23 11.23 4.64
N ASN A 228 0.15 10.52 4.97
CA ASN A 228 -0.90 10.12 4.03
C ASN A 228 -0.37 9.40 2.77
N GLY A 229 0.64 8.55 2.93
CA GLY A 229 1.29 7.84 1.82
C GLY A 229 2.29 8.66 1.01
N LEU A 230 2.48 9.93 1.34
CA LEU A 230 3.46 10.81 0.68
C LEU A 230 4.81 10.73 1.39
N TYR A 231 5.83 10.30 0.68
CA TYR A 231 7.23 10.27 1.17
C TYR A 231 7.88 11.64 1.01
N LYS A 232 8.54 12.10 2.06
CA LYS A 232 9.35 13.31 2.01
C LYS A 232 10.72 13.06 2.62
N LEU A 233 11.77 13.32 1.85
CA LEU A 233 13.17 13.30 2.28
C LEU A 233 13.81 14.66 2.06
N VAL A 234 14.38 15.24 3.11
CA VAL A 234 15.11 16.51 3.05
C VAL A 234 16.60 16.24 3.14
N VAL A 235 17.35 16.64 2.12
CA VAL A 235 18.82 16.56 2.07
C VAL A 235 19.40 17.95 2.27
N ASN A 236 20.14 18.13 3.38
CA ASN A 236 20.71 19.44 3.73
C ASN A 236 21.86 19.86 2.81
N LYS A 237 22.26 21.15 2.93
CA LYS A 237 23.28 21.79 2.07
C LYS A 237 24.60 21.04 2.00
N THR A 238 25.07 20.47 3.11
CA THR A 238 26.36 19.78 3.18
C THR A 238 26.29 18.28 2.95
N GLU A 239 25.09 17.73 2.72
CA GLU A 239 24.88 16.29 2.57
C GLU A 239 24.79 15.90 1.08
N LEU A 240 25.23 14.68 0.73
CA LEU A 240 25.11 14.07 -0.59
C LEU A 240 25.63 14.91 -1.76
N ASN A 241 26.77 15.58 -1.56
CA ASN A 241 27.44 16.32 -2.65
C ASN A 241 28.19 15.35 -3.58
N LEU A 242 27.45 14.65 -4.44
CA LEU A 242 27.99 13.64 -5.34
C LEU A 242 28.57 14.30 -6.60
N THR A 243 29.71 13.79 -7.06
CA THR A 243 30.36 14.28 -8.30
C THR A 243 29.43 14.08 -9.50
N GLY A 244 29.19 15.17 -10.23
CA GLY A 244 28.28 15.16 -11.39
C GLY A 244 26.79 15.15 -11.04
N GLY A 245 26.44 15.27 -9.73
CA GLY A 245 25.06 15.29 -9.28
C GLY A 245 24.49 13.92 -8.94
N ILE A 246 23.21 13.88 -8.60
CA ILE A 246 22.47 12.66 -8.24
C ILE A 246 21.78 12.13 -9.51
N ALA A 247 22.23 10.97 -9.98
CA ALA A 247 21.65 10.32 -11.15
C ALA A 247 20.59 9.28 -10.80
N LEU A 248 20.66 8.70 -9.59
CA LEU A 248 19.72 7.66 -9.17
C LEU A 248 19.45 7.75 -7.67
N VAL A 249 18.20 7.59 -7.32
CA VAL A 249 17.73 7.41 -5.93
C VAL A 249 17.00 6.07 -5.84
N LYS A 250 17.30 5.30 -4.81
CA LYS A 250 16.54 4.10 -4.44
C LYS A 250 15.88 4.32 -3.09
N LEU A 251 14.58 4.09 -3.04
CA LEU A 251 13.78 4.07 -1.81
C LEU A 251 13.39 2.63 -1.50
N GLY A 252 13.62 2.17 -0.28
CA GLY A 252 13.24 0.84 0.20
C GLY A 252 14.36 -0.18 0.26
N ASP A 253 14.10 -1.27 0.96
CA ASP A 253 15.06 -2.32 1.29
C ASP A 253 15.44 -3.18 0.10
N SER A 254 16.65 -3.72 0.16
CA SER A 254 17.22 -4.64 -0.82
C SER A 254 16.95 -6.11 -0.55
N SER A 255 16.57 -6.49 0.68
CA SER A 255 16.62 -7.90 1.10
C SER A 255 15.28 -8.62 1.08
N SER A 256 14.16 -7.91 1.19
CA SER A 256 12.85 -8.55 1.32
C SER A 256 11.65 -7.71 0.86
N ASN A 257 11.87 -6.46 0.46
CA ASN A 257 10.78 -5.52 0.18
C ASN A 257 10.88 -4.95 -1.24
N ILE A 258 9.76 -4.40 -1.71
CA ILE A 258 9.75 -3.59 -2.91
C ILE A 258 10.59 -2.34 -2.64
N SER A 259 11.52 -2.06 -3.52
CA SER A 259 12.17 -0.77 -3.60
C SER A 259 11.77 -0.06 -4.90
N ILE A 260 11.82 1.25 -4.87
CA ILE A 260 11.54 2.09 -6.02
C ILE A 260 12.81 2.82 -6.38
N MET A 261 13.17 2.77 -7.64
CA MET A 261 14.35 3.44 -8.17
C MET A 261 13.92 4.55 -9.12
N CYS A 262 14.41 5.76 -8.88
CA CYS A 262 14.17 6.94 -9.70
C CYS A 262 15.48 7.37 -10.36
N HIS A 263 15.56 7.26 -11.67
CA HIS A 263 16.71 7.70 -12.47
C HIS A 263 16.43 9.09 -13.06
N PHE A 264 17.42 9.97 -13.01
CA PHE A 264 17.36 11.37 -13.47
C PHE A 264 18.30 11.59 -14.65
N ASP A 265 17.76 12.10 -15.74
CA ASP A 265 18.54 12.47 -16.92
C ASP A 265 18.12 13.88 -17.42
N PRO A 266 18.99 14.88 -17.32
CA PRO A 266 20.32 14.85 -16.70
C PRO A 266 20.28 14.66 -15.17
N PRO A 267 21.41 14.26 -14.53
CA PRO A 267 21.53 14.13 -13.07
C PRO A 267 21.18 15.43 -12.35
N ILE A 268 20.49 15.32 -11.20
CA ILE A 268 20.12 16.47 -10.40
C ILE A 268 21.38 17.12 -9.80
N PRO A 269 21.68 18.40 -10.06
CA PRO A 269 22.81 19.07 -9.46
C PRO A 269 22.56 19.27 -7.96
N LYS A 270 23.37 18.66 -7.14
CA LYS A 270 23.36 18.85 -5.68
C LYS A 270 24.73 19.35 -5.24
N ILE A 271 24.80 20.59 -4.80
CA ILE A 271 26.02 21.25 -4.33
C ILE A 271 25.90 21.64 -2.86
N ALA A 272 27.03 21.93 -2.22
CA ALA A 272 27.12 22.22 -0.80
C ALA A 272 26.31 23.45 -0.32
N THR A 273 25.83 24.27 -1.24
CA THR A 273 25.02 25.46 -0.93
C THR A 273 23.52 25.27 -1.09
N THR A 274 23.07 24.10 -1.61
CA THR A 274 21.65 23.83 -1.91
C THR A 274 21.08 22.77 -0.98
N THR A 275 19.85 22.97 -0.54
CA THR A 275 19.01 21.94 0.07
C THR A 275 18.18 21.28 -1.02
N MET A 276 17.95 19.99 -0.93
CA MET A 276 17.12 19.24 -1.88
C MET A 276 15.99 18.56 -1.13
N ASP A 277 14.76 18.78 -1.57
CA ASP A 277 13.56 18.09 -1.11
C ASP A 277 13.12 17.07 -2.16
N ILE A 278 13.06 15.80 -1.77
CA ILE A 278 12.51 14.72 -2.58
C ILE A 278 11.16 14.36 -2.00
N THR A 279 10.12 14.46 -2.81
CA THR A 279 8.75 14.09 -2.44
C THR A 279 8.22 13.09 -3.47
N CYS A 280 7.73 11.93 -3.01
CA CYS A 280 7.19 10.85 -3.83
C CYS A 280 5.82 10.42 -3.35
#